data_c2fc43305fbede59b23b81d9d6120598
#
_entry.id   c2fc43305fbede59b23b81d9d6120598
#
_cell.length_a   1.000
_cell.length_b   1.000
_cell.length_c   1.000
_cell.angle_alpha   90.00
_cell.angle_beta   90.00
_cell.angle_gamma   90.00
#
_symmetry.space_group_name_H-M   'P 1'
#
loop_
_entity.id
_entity.type
_entity.pdbx_description
1 polymer ?
#
loop_
_entity_poly.entity_id
_entity_poly.type
_entity_poly.pdbx_seq_one_letter_code
_entity_poly.pdbx_strand_id
1 'polypeptide(L)'
;MKRIIIPIVIGTVFLVSCKKDVTPEFIPVAENCPDTISYSLQIQPLLDINCSTSGCHDAATGASGYILTTHAEVSSASSAVYDAMNHSGPTPMPLGGAKLADSLIKQFECWIEQGTQNN
;
A
#
# COMPACT_ATOMS: atom_id res chain seq x y z
N MET A 1 34.91 64.53 -8.77
CA MET A 1 33.62 63.81 -8.59
C MET A 1 33.88 62.32 -8.62
N LYS A 2 33.94 61.70 -7.41
CA LYS A 2 34.17 60.25 -7.28
C LYS A 2 32.81 59.52 -7.29
N ARG A 3 32.57 58.69 -8.30
CA ARG A 3 31.38 57.82 -8.34
C ARG A 3 31.65 56.54 -7.55
N ILE A 4 30.91 56.39 -6.47
CA ILE A 4 30.93 55.16 -5.66
C ILE A 4 29.96 54.16 -6.29
N ILE A 5 30.48 53.03 -6.78
CA ILE A 5 29.71 51.92 -7.32
C ILE A 5 29.51 50.93 -6.16
N ILE A 6 28.28 50.79 -5.70
CA ILE A 6 27.91 49.83 -4.65
C ILE A 6 27.53 48.52 -5.38
N PRO A 7 28.19 47.39 -5.13
CA PRO A 7 27.76 46.10 -5.68
C PRO A 7 26.51 45.61 -4.95
N ILE A 8 25.42 45.39 -5.70
CA ILE A 8 24.21 44.71 -5.21
C ILE A 8 24.52 43.23 -5.18
N VAL A 9 24.65 42.66 -3.99
CA VAL A 9 24.73 41.22 -3.79
C VAL A 9 23.30 40.66 -3.80
N ILE A 10 22.91 40.04 -4.92
CA ILE A 10 21.64 39.32 -5.05
C ILE A 10 21.82 37.98 -4.35
N GLY A 11 21.33 37.88 -3.12
CA GLY A 11 21.28 36.62 -2.38
C GLY A 11 20.21 35.69 -2.98
N THR A 12 20.63 34.62 -3.67
CA THR A 12 19.76 33.58 -4.17
C THR A 12 19.31 32.69 -3.00
N VAL A 13 18.08 32.86 -2.55
CA VAL A 13 17.47 31.98 -1.54
C VAL A 13 17.08 30.67 -2.23
N PHE A 14 17.86 29.63 -2.01
CA PHE A 14 17.47 28.26 -2.40
C PHE A 14 16.39 27.75 -1.43
N LEU A 15 15.15 27.75 -1.88
CA LEU A 15 14.07 27.04 -1.19
C LEU A 15 14.26 25.54 -1.42
N VAL A 16 14.87 24.86 -0.46
CA VAL A 16 14.92 23.41 -0.41
C VAL A 16 13.50 22.93 -0.06
N SER A 17 12.73 22.60 -1.09
CA SER A 17 11.42 21.95 -0.94
C SER A 17 11.66 20.48 -0.63
N CYS A 18 11.58 20.08 0.64
CA CYS A 18 11.48 18.69 1.03
C CYS A 18 10.10 18.16 0.62
N LYS A 19 9.99 17.66 -0.62
CA LYS A 19 8.88 16.79 -0.98
C LYS A 19 9.16 15.42 -0.37
N LYS A 20 8.44 15.09 0.68
CA LYS A 20 8.37 13.74 1.22
C LYS A 20 7.37 12.97 0.35
N ASP A 21 7.80 12.57 -0.84
CA ASP A 21 7.05 11.61 -1.63
C ASP A 21 7.15 10.25 -0.91
N VAL A 22 6.17 9.98 -0.06
CA VAL A 22 5.94 8.63 0.44
C VAL A 22 5.19 7.89 -0.65
N THR A 23 5.86 7.57 -1.74
CA THR A 23 5.44 6.49 -2.61
C THR A 23 5.62 5.21 -1.82
N PRO A 24 4.56 4.38 -1.63
CA PRO A 24 4.76 3.06 -1.08
C PRO A 24 5.77 2.35 -1.98
N GLU A 25 6.92 2.02 -1.42
CA GLU A 25 7.97 1.26 -2.11
C GLU A 25 7.44 -0.14 -2.35
N PHE A 26 6.89 -0.37 -3.54
CA PHE A 26 6.56 -1.72 -3.99
C PHE A 26 7.87 -2.44 -4.27
N ILE A 27 8.36 -3.15 -3.27
CA ILE A 27 9.51 -4.03 -3.42
C ILE A 27 9.09 -5.12 -4.40
N PRO A 28 9.79 -5.32 -5.53
CA PRO A 28 9.51 -6.44 -6.42
C PRO A 28 9.72 -7.72 -5.62
N VAL A 29 8.60 -8.42 -5.34
CA VAL A 29 8.65 -9.69 -4.62
C VAL A 29 9.27 -10.70 -5.56
N ALA A 30 10.45 -11.20 -5.22
CA ALA A 30 11.11 -12.29 -5.92
C ALA A 30 10.21 -13.54 -5.92
N GLU A 31 10.46 -14.51 -6.81
CA GLU A 31 9.70 -15.78 -6.86
C GLU A 31 9.64 -16.50 -5.50
N ASN A 32 10.62 -16.25 -4.64
CA ASN A 32 10.65 -16.72 -3.26
C ASN A 32 10.20 -15.59 -2.32
N CYS A 33 9.46 -15.95 -1.28
CA CYS A 33 9.05 -15.00 -0.26
C CYS A 33 10.26 -14.37 0.42
N PRO A 34 10.29 -13.03 0.61
CA PRO A 34 11.33 -12.39 1.41
C PRO A 34 11.27 -12.87 2.86
N ASP A 35 12.33 -12.65 3.63
CA ASP A 35 12.47 -13.16 5.00
C ASP A 35 11.32 -12.75 5.93
N THR A 36 10.74 -11.55 5.71
CA THR A 36 9.61 -11.07 6.51
C THR A 36 8.76 -10.10 5.69
N ILE A 37 7.44 -10.33 5.66
CA ILE A 37 6.45 -9.38 5.19
C ILE A 37 5.82 -8.70 6.40
N SER A 38 5.88 -7.37 6.44
CA SER A 38 5.26 -6.58 7.51
C SER A 38 3.80 -6.29 7.20
N TYR A 39 2.94 -6.55 8.19
CA TYR A 39 1.52 -6.18 8.08
C TYR A 39 1.37 -4.66 7.98
N SER A 40 1.97 -3.91 8.90
CA SER A 40 1.79 -2.46 9.00
C SER A 40 2.40 -1.68 7.83
N LEU A 41 3.52 -2.16 7.28
CA LEU A 41 4.23 -1.45 6.21
C LEU A 41 3.84 -1.88 4.80
N GLN A 42 3.31 -3.09 4.63
CA GLN A 42 3.10 -3.68 3.31
C GLN A 42 1.67 -4.16 3.09
N ILE A 43 1.10 -4.92 4.02
CA ILE A 43 -0.23 -5.51 3.83
C ILE A 43 -1.34 -4.50 4.07
N GLN A 44 -1.29 -3.76 5.17
CA GLN A 44 -2.31 -2.76 5.46
C GLN A 44 -2.40 -1.68 4.37
N PRO A 45 -1.30 -1.05 3.91
CA PRO A 45 -1.37 -0.08 2.80
C PRO A 45 -1.88 -0.68 1.49
N LEU A 46 -1.55 -1.94 1.20
CA LEU A 46 -2.08 -2.64 0.03
C LEU A 46 -3.61 -2.73 0.09
N LEU A 47 -4.14 -3.14 1.25
CA LEU A 47 -5.58 -3.28 1.46
C LEU A 47 -6.31 -1.93 1.49
N ASP A 48 -5.73 -0.93 2.15
CA ASP A 48 -6.31 0.41 2.26
C ASP A 48 -6.52 1.06 0.88
N ILE A 49 -5.60 0.83 -0.04
CA ILE A 49 -5.67 1.39 -1.40
C ILE A 49 -6.63 0.60 -2.30
N ASN A 50 -6.69 -0.72 -2.16
CA ASN A 50 -7.34 -1.58 -3.15
C ASN A 50 -8.64 -2.22 -2.67
N CYS A 51 -8.85 -2.34 -1.36
CA CYS A 51 -9.94 -3.14 -0.78
C CYS A 51 -10.78 -2.36 0.23
N SER A 52 -10.14 -1.68 1.20
CA SER A 52 -10.80 -1.02 2.33
C SER A 52 -11.28 0.41 1.99
N THR A 53 -11.46 0.70 0.71
CA THR A 53 -11.96 1.99 0.24
C THR A 53 -13.44 2.18 0.60
N SER A 54 -13.87 3.44 0.66
CA SER A 54 -15.25 3.80 0.99
C SER A 54 -16.26 3.12 0.05
N GLY A 55 -17.26 2.48 0.63
CA GLY A 55 -18.27 1.72 -0.11
C GLY A 55 -17.87 0.29 -0.43
N CYS A 56 -16.68 -0.15 -0.02
CA CYS A 56 -16.18 -1.51 -0.23
C CYS A 56 -16.00 -2.24 1.11
N HIS A 57 -14.77 -2.55 1.51
CA HIS A 57 -14.48 -3.30 2.74
C HIS A 57 -14.03 -2.41 3.89
N ASP A 58 -14.44 -1.13 3.89
CA ASP A 58 -14.23 -0.22 5.02
C ASP A 58 -15.09 -0.59 6.24
N ALA A 59 -14.77 0.01 7.39
CA ALA A 59 -15.48 -0.28 8.65
C ALA A 59 -16.98 0.10 8.63
N ALA A 60 -17.39 1.02 7.76
CA ALA A 60 -18.78 1.49 7.67
C ALA A 60 -19.62 0.61 6.75
N THR A 61 -19.01 0.12 5.66
CA THR A 61 -19.73 -0.64 4.62
C THR A 61 -19.64 -2.15 4.85
N GLY A 62 -18.45 -2.68 5.08
CA GLY A 62 -18.23 -4.12 5.28
C GLY A 62 -18.88 -4.97 4.21
N ALA A 63 -18.63 -4.69 2.94
CA ALA A 63 -19.28 -5.35 1.82
C ALA A 63 -19.25 -6.89 1.96
N SER A 64 -20.39 -7.53 1.79
CA SER A 64 -20.58 -8.98 1.95
C SER A 64 -20.14 -9.53 3.33
N GLY A 65 -20.10 -8.67 4.36
CA GLY A 65 -19.68 -9.04 5.71
C GLY A 65 -18.18 -9.06 5.94
N TYR A 66 -17.37 -8.62 4.97
CA TYR A 66 -15.93 -8.48 5.11
C TYR A 66 -15.56 -7.04 5.42
N ILE A 67 -14.95 -6.82 6.59
CA ILE A 67 -14.26 -5.59 6.96
C ILE A 67 -12.77 -5.90 6.91
N LEU A 68 -11.96 -5.06 6.24
CA LEU A 68 -10.54 -5.33 6.03
C LEU A 68 -9.67 -4.17 6.53
N THR A 69 -10.04 -3.60 7.68
CA THR A 69 -9.40 -2.39 8.24
C THR A 69 -8.45 -2.66 9.39
N THR A 70 -8.54 -3.85 9.99
CA THR A 70 -7.67 -4.24 11.11
C THR A 70 -6.97 -5.57 10.83
N HIS A 71 -5.82 -5.77 11.48
CA HIS A 71 -5.08 -7.04 11.37
C HIS A 71 -5.95 -8.27 11.69
N ALA A 72 -6.74 -8.22 12.75
CA ALA A 72 -7.57 -9.34 13.18
C ALA A 72 -8.61 -9.75 12.13
N GLU A 73 -9.27 -8.75 11.51
CA GLU A 73 -10.24 -8.95 10.43
C GLU A 73 -9.57 -9.55 9.20
N VAL A 74 -8.46 -8.97 8.77
CA VAL A 74 -7.71 -9.42 7.60
C VAL A 74 -7.13 -10.82 7.80
N SER A 75 -6.53 -11.09 8.97
CA SER A 75 -5.96 -12.40 9.29
C SER A 75 -7.03 -13.50 9.28
N SER A 76 -8.21 -13.21 9.86
CA SER A 76 -9.32 -14.18 9.89
C SER A 76 -9.90 -14.49 8.51
N ALA A 77 -9.84 -13.53 7.59
CA ALA A 77 -10.37 -13.63 6.23
C ALA A 77 -9.29 -13.91 5.17
N SER A 78 -8.04 -14.11 5.57
CA SER A 78 -6.88 -14.08 4.67
C SER A 78 -6.97 -15.01 3.47
N SER A 79 -7.47 -16.23 3.65
CA SER A 79 -7.65 -17.18 2.55
C SER A 79 -8.68 -16.68 1.53
N ALA A 80 -9.83 -16.20 2.00
CA ALA A 80 -10.89 -15.68 1.12
C ALA A 80 -10.45 -14.42 0.37
N VAL A 81 -9.69 -13.55 1.05
CA VAL A 81 -9.10 -12.36 0.45
C VAL A 81 -8.10 -12.75 -0.65
N TYR A 82 -7.22 -13.70 -0.38
CA TYR A 82 -6.26 -14.20 -1.36
C TYR A 82 -6.94 -14.77 -2.61
N ASP A 83 -7.94 -15.63 -2.41
CA ASP A 83 -8.69 -16.23 -3.52
C ASP A 83 -9.40 -15.16 -4.37
N ALA A 84 -9.97 -14.15 -3.72
CA ALA A 84 -10.62 -13.04 -4.41
C ALA A 84 -9.62 -12.19 -5.20
N MET A 85 -8.47 -11.84 -4.61
CA MET A 85 -7.40 -11.07 -5.27
C MET A 85 -6.80 -11.83 -6.45
N ASN A 86 -6.62 -13.14 -6.30
CA ASN A 86 -6.04 -14.00 -7.33
C ASN A 86 -7.04 -14.39 -8.42
N HIS A 87 -8.29 -13.98 -8.28
CA HIS A 87 -9.40 -14.36 -9.18
C HIS A 87 -9.59 -15.88 -9.29
N SER A 88 -9.25 -16.62 -8.23
CA SER A 88 -9.45 -18.07 -8.13
C SER A 88 -10.75 -18.45 -7.41
N GLY A 89 -11.33 -17.51 -6.66
CA GLY A 89 -12.59 -17.68 -5.94
C GLY A 89 -13.84 -17.35 -6.77
N PRO A 90 -15.04 -17.56 -6.20
CA PRO A 90 -16.30 -17.31 -6.86
C PRO A 90 -16.62 -15.83 -7.10
N THR A 91 -15.95 -14.94 -6.37
CA THR A 91 -16.16 -13.49 -6.44
C THR A 91 -14.81 -12.79 -6.61
N PRO A 92 -14.37 -12.59 -7.86
CA PRO A 92 -13.12 -11.89 -8.14
C PRO A 92 -13.15 -10.44 -7.62
N MET A 93 -12.05 -9.98 -7.02
CA MET A 93 -11.89 -8.62 -6.53
C MET A 93 -10.63 -7.95 -7.12
N PRO A 94 -10.67 -6.64 -7.35
CA PRO A 94 -11.79 -5.69 -7.14
C PRO A 94 -13.00 -6.00 -8.01
N LEU A 95 -14.20 -5.80 -7.47
CA LEU A 95 -15.45 -6.15 -8.16
C LEU A 95 -15.60 -5.36 -9.48
N GLY A 96 -15.65 -6.07 -10.58
CA GLY A 96 -15.72 -5.47 -11.92
C GLY A 96 -14.42 -4.78 -12.37
N GLY A 97 -13.37 -4.85 -11.57
CA GLY A 97 -12.05 -4.30 -11.88
C GLY A 97 -11.08 -5.34 -12.45
N ALA A 98 -9.90 -4.85 -12.84
CA ALA A 98 -8.81 -5.73 -13.24
C ALA A 98 -8.21 -6.46 -12.03
N LYS A 99 -7.67 -7.65 -12.26
CA LYS A 99 -6.86 -8.37 -11.27
C LYS A 99 -5.69 -7.47 -10.82
N LEU A 100 -5.36 -7.51 -9.55
CA LEU A 100 -4.18 -6.82 -9.03
C LEU A 100 -2.89 -7.36 -9.68
N ALA A 101 -1.85 -6.56 -9.63
CA ALA A 101 -0.53 -7.01 -10.10
C ALA A 101 -0.10 -8.27 -9.33
N ASP A 102 0.48 -9.24 -10.05
CA ASP A 102 0.88 -10.52 -9.45
C ASP A 102 1.89 -10.35 -8.30
N SER A 103 2.70 -9.29 -8.33
CA SER A 103 3.62 -8.95 -7.24
C SER A 103 2.90 -8.60 -5.92
N LEU A 104 1.76 -7.92 -6.00
CA LEU A 104 0.96 -7.57 -4.82
C LEU A 104 0.26 -8.81 -4.25
N ILE A 105 -0.25 -9.67 -5.13
CA ILE A 105 -0.87 -10.93 -4.75
C ILE A 105 0.15 -11.84 -4.10
N LYS A 106 1.36 -11.95 -4.67
CA LYS A 106 2.46 -12.73 -4.09
C LYS A 106 2.91 -12.19 -2.74
N GLN A 107 2.95 -10.87 -2.57
CA GLN A 107 3.25 -10.26 -1.28
C GLN A 107 2.24 -10.67 -0.20
N PHE A 108 0.95 -10.66 -0.54
CA PHE A 108 -0.11 -11.10 0.38
C PHE A 108 -0.02 -12.60 0.67
N GLU A 109 0.24 -13.42 -0.34
CA GLU A 109 0.48 -14.87 -0.21
C GLU A 109 1.64 -15.15 0.76
N CYS A 110 2.79 -14.49 0.57
CA CYS A 110 3.94 -14.64 1.45
C CYS A 110 3.63 -14.26 2.90
N TRP A 111 2.83 -13.23 3.14
CA TRP A 111 2.38 -12.88 4.48
C TRP A 111 1.52 -13.99 5.12
N ILE A 112 0.66 -14.64 4.34
CA ILE A 112 -0.12 -15.79 4.81
C ILE A 112 0.81 -16.96 5.15
N GLU A 113 1.75 -17.30 4.26
CA GLU A 113 2.71 -18.40 4.47
C GLU A 113 3.58 -18.18 5.72
N GLN A 114 3.85 -16.91 6.07
CA GLN A 114 4.59 -16.52 7.27
C GLN A 114 3.72 -16.48 8.54
N GLY A 115 2.46 -16.92 8.48
CA GLY A 115 1.57 -17.03 9.62
C GLY A 115 0.81 -15.76 9.97
N THR A 116 0.54 -14.91 9.00
CA THR A 116 -0.27 -13.68 9.16
C THR A 116 0.18 -12.81 10.33
N GLN A 117 1.46 -12.55 10.43
CA GLN A 117 2.04 -11.83 11.58
C GLN A 117 1.53 -10.37 11.65
N ASN A 118 1.32 -9.89 12.88
CA ASN A 118 0.98 -8.50 13.17
C ASN A 118 2.25 -7.73 13.59
N ASN A 119 2.98 -7.21 12.61
CA ASN A 119 4.31 -6.62 12.78
C ASN A 119 4.47 -5.28 12.02
#